data_85714bb2bf711341bacc391a6450d496
#
_entry.id   85714bb2bf711341bacc391a6450d496
#
_cell.length_a   1.000
_cell.length_b   1.000
_cell.length_c   1.000
_cell.angle_alpha   90.00
_cell.angle_beta   90.00
_cell.angle_gamma   90.00
#
_symmetry.space_group_name_H-M   'P 1'
#
loop_
_entity.id
_entity.type
_entity.pdbx_description
1 polymer ?
#
loop_
_entity_poly.entity_id
_entity_poly.type
_entity_poly.pdbx_seq_one_letter_code
_entity_poly.pdbx_strand_id
1 'polypeptide(L)'
;MASFQKLTPRGEDYSKWYNELVVKADLAEQSAVRGCMVIKPYGYAIWETIQAELDRRFKAQGVKNAYFPLLIPKSFLSREAEHVEGFAKECAVVTHHRLMNDPNGKGVIVDPQAKLEEELIIRPTSETIIWSTRSEERRVGKEC
;
A
#
# COMPACT_ATOMS: atom_id res chain seq x y z
N MET A 1 11.61 -36.64 -3.22
CA MET A 1 12.73 -35.95 -2.51
C MET A 1 12.93 -34.59 -3.15
N ALA A 2 12.66 -33.51 -2.44
CA ALA A 2 12.94 -32.19 -2.94
C ALA A 2 14.46 -32.01 -3.06
N SER A 3 14.98 -31.76 -4.27
CA SER A 3 16.40 -31.48 -4.44
C SER A 3 16.69 -30.18 -3.72
N PHE A 4 17.57 -30.21 -2.72
CA PHE A 4 18.11 -29.00 -2.09
C PHE A 4 18.91 -28.23 -3.16
N GLN A 5 18.25 -27.32 -3.88
CA GLN A 5 18.95 -26.41 -4.75
C GLN A 5 19.84 -25.51 -3.90
N LYS A 6 21.14 -25.59 -4.14
CA LYS A 6 22.14 -24.81 -3.42
C LYS A 6 21.87 -23.32 -3.62
N LEU A 7 21.82 -22.56 -2.52
CA LEU A 7 21.75 -21.09 -2.59
C LEU A 7 23.05 -20.52 -3.13
N THR A 8 22.96 -19.42 -3.85
CA THR A 8 24.14 -18.62 -4.17
C THR A 8 24.81 -18.20 -2.85
N PRO A 9 26.15 -18.32 -2.72
CA PRO A 9 26.84 -17.88 -1.51
C PRO A 9 26.61 -16.39 -1.24
N ARG A 10 26.27 -16.04 0.00
CA ARG A 10 26.00 -14.65 0.41
C ARG A 10 27.14 -13.70 0.09
N GLY A 11 28.40 -14.17 0.22
CA GLY A 11 29.60 -13.38 -0.04
C GLY A 11 29.92 -13.20 -1.53
N GLU A 12 29.32 -14.01 -2.41
CA GLU A 12 29.53 -13.94 -3.86
C GLU A 12 28.55 -12.96 -4.50
N ASP A 13 27.25 -13.08 -4.18
CA ASP A 13 26.19 -12.16 -4.65
C ASP A 13 25.09 -12.08 -3.58
N TYR A 14 25.11 -10.99 -2.80
CA TYR A 14 24.15 -10.77 -1.73
C TYR A 14 22.72 -10.63 -2.24
N SER A 15 22.50 -9.88 -3.31
CA SER A 15 21.15 -9.63 -3.85
C SER A 15 20.53 -10.91 -4.39
N LYS A 16 21.31 -11.70 -5.12
CA LYS A 16 20.85 -13.00 -5.63
C LYS A 16 20.57 -13.99 -4.51
N TRP A 17 21.50 -14.10 -3.53
CA TRP A 17 21.29 -14.91 -2.33
C TRP A 17 20.00 -14.55 -1.60
N TYR A 18 19.73 -13.26 -1.38
CA TYR A 18 18.55 -12.79 -0.68
C TYR A 18 17.26 -13.17 -1.43
N ASN A 19 17.20 -12.90 -2.72
CA ASN A 19 16.03 -13.23 -3.54
C ASN A 19 15.79 -14.75 -3.61
N GLU A 20 16.83 -15.54 -3.77
CA GLU A 20 16.74 -16.99 -3.75
C GLU A 20 16.26 -17.53 -2.39
N LEU A 21 16.74 -16.94 -1.30
CA LEU A 21 16.35 -17.32 0.06
C LEU A 21 14.86 -17.07 0.29
N VAL A 22 14.35 -15.90 -0.07
CA VAL A 22 12.93 -15.53 0.09
C VAL A 22 12.02 -16.53 -0.61
N VAL A 23 12.35 -16.89 -1.86
CA VAL A 23 11.55 -17.83 -2.65
C VAL A 23 11.70 -19.28 -2.13
N LYS A 24 12.93 -19.73 -1.87
CA LYS A 24 13.18 -21.13 -1.44
C LYS A 24 12.72 -21.42 -0.03
N ALA A 25 12.71 -20.44 0.85
CA ALA A 25 12.15 -20.55 2.19
C ALA A 25 10.63 -20.34 2.25
N ASP A 26 9.99 -20.21 1.08
CA ASP A 26 8.54 -20.06 0.95
C ASP A 26 7.99 -18.84 1.73
N LEU A 27 8.75 -17.73 1.73
CA LEU A 27 8.39 -16.51 2.46
C LEU A 27 7.51 -15.57 1.63
N ALA A 28 7.77 -15.47 0.33
CA ALA A 28 7.01 -14.63 -0.59
C ALA A 28 7.13 -15.12 -2.04
N GLU A 29 6.17 -14.72 -2.87
CA GLU A 29 6.17 -15.00 -4.31
C GLU A 29 5.59 -13.83 -5.10
N GLN A 30 5.81 -13.81 -6.42
CA GLN A 30 5.22 -12.81 -7.31
C GLN A 30 3.72 -13.00 -7.43
N SER A 31 2.96 -11.90 -7.38
CA SER A 31 1.53 -11.92 -7.70
C SER A 31 1.28 -11.77 -9.21
N ALA A 32 0.02 -11.88 -9.63
CA ALA A 32 -0.39 -11.58 -10.99
C ALA A 32 -0.19 -10.10 -11.39
N VAL A 33 -0.05 -9.21 -10.41
CA VAL A 33 0.18 -7.78 -10.63
C VAL A 33 1.67 -7.48 -10.49
N ARG A 34 2.27 -6.97 -11.56
CA ARG A 34 3.70 -6.61 -11.56
C ARG A 34 4.03 -5.64 -10.45
N GLY A 35 5.07 -5.93 -9.70
CA GLY A 35 5.52 -5.11 -8.57
C GLY A 35 4.77 -5.36 -7.26
N CYS A 36 3.74 -6.21 -7.27
CA CYS A 36 3.05 -6.65 -6.06
C CYS A 36 3.45 -8.09 -5.72
N MET A 37 3.70 -8.34 -4.44
CA MET A 37 4.10 -9.67 -3.97
C MET A 37 3.04 -10.27 -3.06
N VAL A 38 2.91 -11.60 -3.09
CA VAL A 38 2.19 -12.37 -2.09
C VAL A 38 3.16 -12.71 -0.97
N ILE A 39 2.90 -12.24 0.22
CA ILE A 39 3.66 -12.64 1.41
C ILE A 39 3.00 -13.89 1.98
N LYS A 40 3.75 -14.98 2.02
CA LYS A 40 3.26 -16.30 2.43
C LYS A 40 3.27 -16.44 3.96
N PRO A 41 2.62 -17.48 4.51
CA PRO A 41 2.45 -17.60 5.97
C PRO A 41 3.72 -17.49 6.79
N TYR A 42 4.83 -18.11 6.37
CA TYR A 42 6.10 -17.99 7.09
C TYR A 42 6.68 -16.58 7.06
N GLY A 43 6.61 -15.91 5.91
CA GLY A 43 7.03 -14.52 5.79
C GLY A 43 6.12 -13.58 6.58
N TYR A 44 4.81 -13.83 6.55
CA TYR A 44 3.85 -13.03 7.29
C TYR A 44 3.99 -13.17 8.81
N ALA A 45 4.29 -14.37 9.31
CA ALA A 45 4.55 -14.61 10.74
C ALA A 45 5.74 -13.79 11.27
N ILE A 46 6.77 -13.56 10.46
CA ILE A 46 7.87 -12.65 10.81
C ILE A 46 7.35 -11.21 10.96
N TRP A 47 6.53 -10.76 10.01
CA TRP A 47 5.89 -9.44 10.04
C TRP A 47 5.01 -9.28 11.28
N GLU A 48 4.13 -10.23 11.57
CA GLU A 48 3.24 -10.19 12.75
C GLU A 48 4.02 -10.08 14.05
N THR A 49 5.13 -10.80 14.17
CA THR A 49 6.00 -10.74 15.35
C THR A 49 6.62 -9.34 15.53
N ILE A 50 7.13 -8.75 14.44
CA ILE A 50 7.70 -7.39 14.47
C ILE A 50 6.62 -6.36 14.80
N GLN A 51 5.46 -6.46 14.16
CA GLN A 51 4.34 -5.56 14.37
C GLN A 51 3.84 -5.60 15.82
N ALA A 52 3.65 -6.78 16.37
CA ALA A 52 3.16 -6.96 17.75
C ALA A 52 4.12 -6.35 18.77
N GLU A 53 5.42 -6.58 18.61
CA GLU A 53 6.41 -6.03 19.54
C GLU A 53 6.54 -4.50 19.44
N LEU A 54 6.52 -3.93 18.24
CA LEU A 54 6.54 -2.48 18.05
C LEU A 54 5.25 -1.82 18.60
N ASP A 55 4.09 -2.38 18.31
CA ASP A 55 2.80 -1.89 18.81
C ASP A 55 2.75 -1.88 20.34
N ARG A 56 3.23 -2.95 20.96
CA ARG A 56 3.35 -3.05 22.42
C ARG A 56 4.21 -1.93 22.99
N ARG A 57 5.37 -1.64 22.36
CA ARG A 57 6.28 -0.58 22.81
C ARG A 57 5.67 0.80 22.65
N PHE A 58 5.01 1.08 21.54
CA PHE A 58 4.34 2.36 21.30
C PHE A 58 3.20 2.58 22.30
N LYS A 59 2.38 1.58 22.54
CA LYS A 59 1.28 1.65 23.53
C LYS A 59 1.78 1.86 24.95
N ALA A 60 2.91 1.27 25.31
CA ALA A 60 3.53 1.49 26.61
C ALA A 60 3.96 2.95 26.85
N GLN A 61 4.12 3.73 25.79
CA GLN A 61 4.40 5.17 25.84
C GLN A 61 3.14 6.05 25.67
N GLY A 62 1.95 5.46 25.74
CA GLY A 62 0.69 6.19 25.64
C GLY A 62 0.23 6.49 24.20
N VAL A 63 0.93 5.97 23.17
CA VAL A 63 0.50 6.12 21.77
C VAL A 63 -0.76 5.31 21.52
N LYS A 64 -1.72 5.88 20.80
CA LYS A 64 -2.97 5.24 20.41
C LYS A 64 -2.97 5.01 18.90
N ASN A 65 -3.45 3.85 18.47
CA ASN A 65 -3.58 3.51 17.06
C ASN A 65 -4.74 4.28 16.44
N ALA A 66 -4.56 4.71 15.19
CA ALA A 66 -5.60 5.25 14.34
C ALA A 66 -5.54 4.57 12.98
N TYR A 67 -6.67 4.50 12.29
CA TYR A 67 -6.78 3.96 10.94
C TYR A 67 -7.28 5.03 9.99
N PHE A 68 -6.60 5.21 8.88
CA PHE A 68 -6.97 6.16 7.84
C PHE A 68 -7.34 5.43 6.55
N PRO A 69 -8.33 5.95 5.77
CA PRO A 69 -8.71 5.37 4.49
C PRO A 69 -7.55 5.21 3.52
N LEU A 70 -7.60 4.15 2.71
CA LEU A 70 -6.63 3.90 1.65
C LEU A 70 -6.79 4.88 0.49
N LEU A 71 -8.02 5.19 0.13
CA LEU A 71 -8.37 6.09 -0.97
C LEU A 71 -8.48 7.53 -0.46
N ILE A 72 -7.86 8.46 -1.16
CA ILE A 72 -7.97 9.89 -0.90
C ILE A 72 -8.40 10.64 -2.16
N PRO A 73 -9.14 11.76 -2.03
CA PRO A 73 -9.45 12.61 -3.17
C PRO A 73 -8.18 13.15 -3.85
N LYS A 74 -8.19 13.22 -5.18
CA LYS A 74 -7.06 13.75 -5.96
C LYS A 74 -6.72 15.19 -5.58
N SER A 75 -7.72 15.98 -5.20
CA SER A 75 -7.55 17.37 -4.75
C SER A 75 -6.63 17.50 -3.53
N PHE A 76 -6.54 16.47 -2.67
CA PHE A 76 -5.62 16.49 -1.52
C PHE A 76 -4.17 16.52 -1.96
N LEU A 77 -3.79 15.68 -2.95
CA LEU A 77 -2.43 15.68 -3.50
C LEU A 77 -2.10 16.95 -4.27
N SER A 78 -3.08 17.55 -4.94
CA SER A 78 -2.86 18.80 -5.68
C SER A 78 -2.45 19.94 -4.77
N ARG A 79 -3.02 20.02 -3.57
CA ARG A 79 -2.65 21.03 -2.56
C ARG A 79 -1.24 20.84 -2.01
N GLU A 80 -0.77 19.60 -1.91
CA GLU A 80 0.58 19.30 -1.41
C GLU A 80 1.63 19.44 -2.51
N ALA A 81 1.29 19.10 -3.76
CA ALA A 81 2.19 19.22 -4.90
C ALA A 81 2.64 20.67 -5.17
N GLU A 82 1.87 21.67 -4.71
CA GLU A 82 2.27 23.08 -4.74
C GLU A 82 3.37 23.42 -3.72
N HIS A 83 3.55 22.55 -2.71
CA HIS A 83 4.43 22.83 -1.57
C HIS A 83 5.64 21.91 -1.49
N VAL A 84 5.65 20.77 -2.23
CA VAL A 84 6.69 19.75 -2.15
C VAL A 84 7.25 19.45 -3.55
N GLU A 85 8.42 19.97 -3.87
CA GLU A 85 9.21 19.51 -5.01
C GLU A 85 9.62 18.03 -4.82
N GLY A 86 9.31 17.17 -5.79
CA GLY A 86 9.70 15.76 -5.78
C GLY A 86 8.70 14.80 -5.16
N PHE A 87 7.48 15.23 -4.88
CA PHE A 87 6.41 14.35 -4.44
C PHE A 87 6.13 13.26 -5.50
N ALA A 88 6.00 12.00 -5.06
CA ALA A 88 5.78 10.86 -5.94
C ALA A 88 4.49 11.05 -6.76
N LYS A 89 4.65 11.33 -8.05
CA LYS A 89 3.53 11.45 -9.01
C LYS A 89 3.03 10.09 -9.51
N GLU A 90 3.76 9.02 -9.20
CA GLU A 90 3.41 7.66 -9.59
C GLU A 90 2.51 7.03 -8.53
N CYS A 91 1.22 6.93 -8.84
CA CYS A 91 0.21 6.32 -7.97
C CYS A 91 -0.90 5.71 -8.81
N ALA A 92 -1.63 4.75 -8.23
CA ALA A 92 -2.83 4.22 -8.86
C ALA A 92 -4.00 5.19 -8.67
N VAL A 93 -4.69 5.49 -9.77
CA VAL A 93 -5.83 6.40 -9.81
C VAL A 93 -7.09 5.61 -10.09
N VAL A 94 -8.11 5.76 -9.23
CA VAL A 94 -9.44 5.15 -9.39
C VAL A 94 -10.34 6.18 -10.04
N THR A 95 -10.82 5.86 -11.24
CA THR A 95 -11.61 6.77 -12.07
C THR A 95 -13.09 6.39 -12.14
N HIS A 96 -13.42 5.12 -11.86
CA HIS A 96 -14.77 4.56 -11.97
C HIS A 96 -15.06 3.67 -10.77
N HIS A 97 -16.36 3.50 -10.44
CA HIS A 97 -16.80 2.73 -9.28
C HIS A 97 -17.57 1.45 -9.64
N ARG A 98 -17.72 1.14 -10.95
CA ARG A 98 -18.50 -0.02 -11.39
C ARG A 98 -17.91 -0.67 -12.64
N LEU A 99 -18.07 -1.98 -12.72
CA LEU A 99 -17.84 -2.79 -13.92
C LEU A 99 -19.18 -3.20 -14.52
N MET A 100 -19.19 -3.47 -15.83
CA MET A 100 -20.32 -4.02 -16.56
C MET A 100 -19.87 -5.19 -17.43
N ASN A 101 -20.81 -6.02 -17.87
CA ASN A 101 -20.51 -7.06 -18.85
C ASN A 101 -20.10 -6.41 -20.18
N ASP A 102 -19.06 -6.96 -20.82
CA ASP A 102 -18.66 -6.51 -22.14
C ASP A 102 -19.77 -6.88 -23.18
N PRO A 103 -20.40 -5.88 -23.84
CA PRO A 103 -21.43 -6.13 -24.83
C PRO A 103 -20.91 -6.83 -26.09
N ASN A 104 -19.61 -6.81 -26.36
CA ASN A 104 -18.96 -7.38 -27.53
C ASN A 104 -18.19 -8.67 -27.26
N GLY A 105 -18.14 -9.17 -26.02
CA GLY A 105 -17.31 -10.29 -25.65
C GLY A 105 -17.72 -11.03 -24.38
N LYS A 106 -16.84 -11.92 -23.93
CA LYS A 106 -16.98 -12.58 -22.63
C LYS A 106 -16.04 -11.89 -21.62
N GLY A 107 -16.62 -11.30 -20.60
CA GLY A 107 -15.84 -10.67 -19.54
C GLY A 107 -16.50 -9.41 -19.00
N VAL A 108 -15.72 -8.62 -18.30
CA VAL A 108 -16.15 -7.35 -17.70
C VAL A 108 -15.29 -6.20 -18.20
N ILE A 109 -15.92 -5.06 -18.41
CA ILE A 109 -15.27 -3.80 -18.75
C ILE A 109 -15.66 -2.74 -17.74
N VAL A 110 -14.89 -1.66 -17.68
CA VAL A 110 -15.25 -0.48 -16.89
C VAL A 110 -16.53 0.14 -17.48
N ASP A 111 -17.53 0.39 -16.62
CA ASP A 111 -18.76 1.07 -17.03
C ASP A 111 -18.49 2.56 -17.28
N PRO A 112 -18.61 3.06 -18.52
CA PRO A 112 -18.35 4.47 -18.83
C PRO A 112 -19.27 5.45 -18.10
N GLN A 113 -20.46 5.01 -17.69
CA GLN A 113 -21.43 5.84 -16.95
C GLN A 113 -21.14 5.91 -15.46
N ALA A 114 -20.25 5.08 -14.97
CA ALA A 114 -19.87 4.99 -13.55
C ALA A 114 -18.59 5.78 -13.21
N LYS A 115 -18.27 6.80 -14.02
CA LYS A 115 -17.12 7.69 -13.75
C LYS A 115 -17.34 8.46 -12.46
N LEU A 116 -16.31 8.53 -11.63
CA LEU A 116 -16.33 9.33 -10.42
C LEU A 116 -16.34 10.83 -10.75
N GLU A 117 -17.08 11.63 -10.01
CA GLU A 117 -17.04 13.09 -10.10
C GLU A 117 -15.66 13.64 -9.76
N GLU A 118 -15.04 13.09 -8.72
CA GLU A 118 -13.65 13.33 -8.36
C GLU A 118 -12.87 12.01 -8.36
N GLU A 119 -11.73 11.97 -9.05
CA GLU A 119 -10.84 10.83 -9.06
C GLU A 119 -10.25 10.58 -7.68
N LEU A 120 -10.14 9.31 -7.30
CA LEU A 120 -9.53 8.88 -6.06
C LEU A 120 -8.14 8.32 -6.32
N ILE A 121 -7.27 8.45 -5.36
CA ILE A 121 -5.90 7.96 -5.43
C ILE A 121 -5.67 6.94 -4.35
N ILE A 122 -5.04 5.81 -4.69
CA ILE A 122 -4.45 4.94 -3.69
C ILE A 122 -3.25 5.69 -3.12
N ARG A 123 -3.38 6.14 -1.89
CA ARG A 123 -2.39 7.03 -1.27
C ARG A 123 -0.98 6.41 -1.26
N PRO A 124 0.02 7.09 -1.82
CA PRO A 124 1.41 6.63 -1.75
C PRO A 124 2.02 6.83 -0.36
N THR A 125 1.46 7.75 0.42
CA THR A 125 1.91 8.12 1.76
C THR A 125 0.72 8.49 2.65
N SER A 126 0.91 8.51 3.97
CA SER A 126 -0.15 8.78 4.95
C SER A 126 -0.22 10.24 5.40
N GLU A 127 0.79 11.04 5.14
CA GLU A 127 0.90 12.42 5.65
C GLU A 127 -0.27 13.27 5.20
N THR A 128 -0.63 13.22 3.93
CA THR A 128 -1.73 13.99 3.32
C THR A 128 -3.04 13.83 4.08
N ILE A 129 -3.45 12.59 4.35
CA ILE A 129 -4.70 12.31 5.04
C ILE A 129 -4.64 12.64 6.54
N ILE A 130 -3.48 12.44 7.18
CA ILE A 130 -3.29 12.80 8.59
C ILE A 130 -3.38 14.32 8.77
N TRP A 131 -2.75 15.08 7.90
CA TRP A 131 -2.78 16.55 7.96
C TRP A 131 -4.16 17.12 7.70
N SER A 132 -4.91 16.58 6.74
CA SER A 132 -6.28 17.04 6.47
C SER A 132 -7.19 16.87 7.69
N THR A 133 -7.12 15.73 8.36
CA THR A 133 -7.90 15.45 9.56
C THR A 133 -7.54 16.40 10.72
N ARG A 134 -6.25 16.65 10.95
CA ARG A 134 -5.82 17.59 12.00
C ARG A 134 -6.18 19.06 11.71
N SER A 135 -6.24 19.45 10.45
CA SER A 135 -6.63 20.82 10.08
C SER A 135 -8.12 21.09 10.34
N GLU A 136 -8.97 20.06 10.25
CA GLU A 136 -10.40 20.16 10.59
C GLU A 136 -10.61 20.25 12.10
N GLU A 137 -9.92 19.48 12.90
CA GLU A 137 -9.97 19.58 14.37
C GLU A 137 -9.57 20.97 14.88
N ARG A 138 -8.60 21.62 14.23
CA ARG A 138 -8.21 23.00 14.56
C ARG A 138 -9.26 24.04 14.18
N ARG A 139 -10.09 23.78 13.18
CA ARG A 139 -11.19 24.68 12.79
C ARG A 139 -12.35 24.59 13.78
N VAL A 140 -12.73 23.37 14.19
CA VAL A 140 -13.79 23.13 15.17
C VAL A 140 -13.44 23.70 16.55
N GLY A 141 -12.17 23.65 16.95
CA GLY A 141 -11.72 24.23 18.23
C GLY A 141 -11.62 25.77 18.29
N LYS A 142 -11.89 26.48 17.18
CA LYS A 142 -11.88 27.96 17.13
C LYS A 142 -13.28 28.56 17.14
N GLU A 143 -14.33 27.76 17.13
CA GLU A 143 -15.72 28.20 17.17
C GLU A 143 -16.36 28.00 18.56
N CYS A 144 -15.56 27.80 19.60
CA CYS A 144 -15.98 27.80 21.01
C CYS A 144 -15.45 29.04 21.72
#